data_a579e70c61188b47c4307f2b8366c663
#
_entry.id   a579e70c61188b47c4307f2b8366c663
#
_cell.length_a   1.000
_cell.length_b   1.000
_cell.length_c   1.000
_cell.angle_alpha   90.00
_cell.angle_beta   90.00
_cell.angle_gamma   90.00
#
_symmetry.space_group_name_H-M   'P 1'
#
loop_
_entity.id
_entity.type
_entity.pdbx_description
1 polymer ?
#
loop_
_entity_poly.entity_id
_entity_poly.type
_entity_poly.pdbx_seq_one_letter_code
_entity_poly.pdbx_strand_id
1 'polypeptide(L)'
;MNKIENPFLVYGYEGPTYFCDRQKETDDVISALTNGCNLTLMSPRRYGKTGLIHNVFHRLKEQDKNISCFYVDIYATNTLSDFVRVLGKSVVGKLDTPLQKAEGLISKFFRNSQITMSQDPLTGLPQLGLAFNPQQAEQTLEEIFAYLSHTNRSCFIAIDEFQQIAEYPEKNVEALLRERRTAVSYSFTAG
;
A
#
# COMPACT_ATOMS: atom_id res chain seq x y z
N MET A 1 29.50 9.11 9.25
CA MET A 1 28.30 9.95 9.50
C MET A 1 28.17 10.89 8.32
N ASN A 2 27.22 10.68 7.42
CA ASN A 2 26.95 11.62 6.35
C ASN A 2 26.37 12.90 6.96
N LYS A 3 27.02 14.03 6.71
CA LYS A 3 26.59 15.34 7.19
C LYS A 3 25.29 15.69 6.46
N ILE A 4 24.22 15.90 7.20
CA ILE A 4 22.95 16.39 6.63
C ILE A 4 23.20 17.80 6.09
N GLU A 5 23.19 17.97 4.77
CA GLU A 5 23.44 19.27 4.13
C GLU A 5 22.24 20.22 4.29
N ASN A 6 21.02 19.69 4.30
CA ASN A 6 19.81 20.47 4.54
C ASN A 6 18.83 19.66 5.42
N PRO A 7 18.63 20.06 6.69
CA PRO A 7 17.68 19.37 7.57
C PRO A 7 16.20 19.66 7.24
N PHE A 8 15.94 20.64 6.37
CA PHE A 8 14.59 21.05 6.03
C PHE A 8 14.19 20.49 4.65
N LEU A 9 13.66 19.28 4.66
CA LEU A 9 13.07 18.71 3.46
C LEU A 9 11.73 19.39 3.15
N VAL A 10 11.63 19.92 1.94
CA VAL A 10 10.41 20.62 1.49
C VAL A 10 9.41 19.62 0.90
N TYR A 11 9.89 18.49 0.38
CA TYR A 11 9.06 17.45 -0.26
C TYR A 11 9.60 16.04 0.01
N GLY A 12 8.68 15.11 0.26
CA GLY A 12 8.98 13.69 0.32
C GLY A 12 9.52 13.20 1.67
N TYR A 13 9.82 11.91 1.72
CA TYR A 13 10.46 11.24 2.84
C TYR A 13 11.81 10.68 2.39
N GLU A 14 12.91 11.18 2.96
CA GLU A 14 14.28 10.76 2.62
C GLU A 14 14.92 9.87 3.70
N GLY A 15 14.11 9.31 4.58
CA GLY A 15 14.58 8.39 5.61
C GLY A 15 14.40 8.92 7.04
N PRO A 16 14.64 8.05 8.04
CA PRO A 16 14.37 8.38 9.45
C PRO A 16 15.26 9.51 9.98
N THR A 17 16.43 9.72 9.41
CA THR A 17 17.38 10.78 9.81
C THR A 17 16.82 12.20 9.59
N TYR A 18 15.92 12.34 8.62
CA TYR A 18 15.26 13.61 8.29
C TYR A 18 13.86 13.73 8.88
N PHE A 19 13.39 12.68 9.56
CA PHE A 19 12.06 12.66 10.15
C PHE A 19 12.15 13.07 11.63
N CYS A 20 11.64 14.26 11.95
CA CYS A 20 11.73 14.86 13.30
C CYS A 20 10.39 14.81 14.03
N ASP A 21 10.46 14.79 15.38
CA ASP A 21 9.41 15.14 16.33
C ASP A 21 8.10 14.34 16.37
N ARG A 22 7.97 13.21 15.68
CA ARG A 22 6.75 12.39 15.70
C ARG A 22 6.99 10.97 16.19
N GLN A 23 7.91 10.82 17.16
CA GLN A 23 8.28 9.52 17.69
C GLN A 23 7.09 8.80 18.34
N LYS A 24 6.33 9.53 19.17
CA LYS A 24 5.17 8.98 19.87
C LYS A 24 4.10 8.50 18.89
N GLU A 25 3.73 9.33 17.91
CA GLU A 25 2.73 8.93 16.90
C GLU A 25 3.22 7.73 16.06
N THR A 26 4.51 7.68 15.76
CA THR A 26 5.11 6.53 15.06
C THR A 26 4.96 5.26 15.89
N ASP A 27 5.29 5.31 17.17
CA ASP A 27 5.20 4.17 18.09
C ASP A 27 3.75 3.73 18.31
N ASP A 28 2.82 4.68 18.45
CA ASP A 28 1.38 4.41 18.60
C ASP A 28 0.83 3.70 17.35
N VAL A 29 1.19 4.16 16.15
CA VAL A 29 0.77 3.54 14.88
C VAL A 29 1.38 2.14 14.74
N ILE A 30 2.67 1.95 15.01
CA ILE A 30 3.32 0.64 14.96
C ILE A 30 2.63 -0.33 15.93
N SER A 31 2.40 0.11 17.18
CA SER A 31 1.73 -0.70 18.20
C SER A 31 0.34 -1.14 17.75
N ALA A 32 -0.45 -0.23 17.22
CA ALA A 32 -1.79 -0.56 16.75
C ALA A 32 -1.77 -1.54 15.56
N LEU A 33 -0.90 -1.32 14.56
CA LEU A 33 -0.77 -2.20 13.40
C LEU A 33 -0.32 -3.61 13.80
N THR A 34 0.68 -3.73 14.68
CA THR A 34 1.19 -5.03 15.15
C THR A 34 0.17 -5.78 16.02
N ASN A 35 -0.76 -5.08 16.65
CA ASN A 35 -1.91 -5.66 17.36
C ASN A 35 -3.12 -5.92 16.45
N GLY A 36 -2.98 -5.83 15.13
CA GLY A 36 -4.04 -6.12 14.16
C GLY A 36 -5.14 -5.06 14.09
N CYS A 37 -4.88 -3.84 14.57
CA CYS A 37 -5.83 -2.75 14.50
C CYS A 37 -5.74 -2.01 13.17
N ASN A 38 -6.89 -1.76 12.55
CA ASN A 38 -6.99 -0.81 11.44
C ASN A 38 -7.04 0.61 11.98
N LEU A 39 -6.32 1.52 11.33
CA LEU A 39 -6.20 2.90 11.74
C LEU A 39 -6.69 3.86 10.66
N THR A 40 -7.29 4.96 11.09
CA THR A 40 -7.53 6.11 10.22
C THR A 40 -6.72 7.29 10.76
N LEU A 41 -5.82 7.81 9.92
CA LEU A 41 -5.03 8.99 10.24
C LEU A 41 -5.72 10.22 9.66
N MET A 42 -6.21 11.08 10.53
CA MET A 42 -6.82 12.36 10.14
C MET A 42 -5.94 13.51 10.59
N SER A 43 -5.56 14.37 9.67
CA SER A 43 -4.86 15.63 9.99
C SER A 43 -5.00 16.61 8.83
N PRO A 44 -4.82 17.91 9.05
CA PRO A 44 -4.82 18.89 7.97
C PRO A 44 -3.80 18.57 6.88
N ARG A 45 -4.03 19.10 5.68
CA ARG A 45 -3.06 18.99 4.57
C ARG A 45 -1.70 19.54 4.99
N ARG A 46 -0.63 18.95 4.47
CA ARG A 46 0.78 19.31 4.72
C ARG A 46 1.26 19.08 6.17
N TYR A 47 0.52 18.32 6.97
CA TYR A 47 0.95 17.94 8.33
C TYR A 47 1.82 16.68 8.37
N GLY A 48 2.42 16.30 7.24
CA GLY A 48 3.40 15.21 7.18
C GLY A 48 2.82 13.80 7.37
N LYS A 49 1.52 13.55 7.05
CA LYS A 49 0.91 12.20 7.10
C LYS A 49 1.72 11.17 6.31
N THR A 50 2.01 11.49 5.05
CA THR A 50 2.78 10.61 4.16
C THR A 50 4.16 10.29 4.73
N GLY A 51 4.85 11.30 5.27
CA GLY A 51 6.14 11.11 5.94
C GLY A 51 6.04 10.19 7.15
N LEU A 52 4.99 10.34 7.98
CA LEU A 52 4.73 9.46 9.13
C LEU A 52 4.55 8.01 8.68
N ILE A 53 3.74 7.77 7.64
CA ILE A 53 3.50 6.42 7.12
C ILE A 53 4.81 5.79 6.61
N HIS A 54 5.60 6.52 5.84
CA HIS A 54 6.89 6.02 5.35
C HIS A 54 7.86 5.73 6.49
N ASN A 55 7.90 6.56 7.55
CA ASN A 55 8.71 6.31 8.72
C ASN A 55 8.25 5.07 9.49
N VAL A 56 6.94 4.89 9.70
CA VAL A 56 6.36 3.68 10.27
C VAL A 56 6.77 2.43 9.47
N PHE A 57 6.63 2.47 8.14
CA PHE A 57 7.00 1.37 7.26
C PHE A 57 8.50 1.05 7.29
N HIS A 58 9.33 2.07 7.40
CA HIS A 58 10.78 1.89 7.55
C HIS A 58 11.09 1.15 8.85
N ARG A 59 10.56 1.62 9.97
CA ARG A 59 10.78 1.02 11.29
C ARG A 59 10.20 -0.39 11.41
N LEU A 60 9.02 -0.66 10.86
CA LEU A 60 8.45 -2.00 10.81
C LEU A 60 9.37 -2.99 10.08
N LYS A 61 9.94 -2.59 8.94
CA LYS A 61 10.89 -3.43 8.16
C LYS A 61 12.23 -3.60 8.85
N GLU A 62 12.68 -2.64 9.67
CA GLU A 62 13.88 -2.80 10.49
C GLU A 62 13.66 -3.80 11.63
N GLN A 63 12.46 -3.82 12.22
CA GLN A 63 12.10 -4.73 13.31
C GLN A 63 11.95 -6.17 12.83
N ASP A 64 11.32 -6.37 11.67
CA ASP A 64 11.11 -7.70 11.10
C ASP A 64 11.14 -7.66 9.57
N LYS A 65 12.11 -8.36 8.99
CA LYS A 65 12.26 -8.51 7.53
C LYS A 65 11.11 -9.28 6.88
N ASN A 66 10.32 -9.97 7.69
CA ASN A 66 9.12 -10.69 7.23
C ASN A 66 7.90 -9.78 7.06
N ILE A 67 8.06 -8.49 7.27
CA ILE A 67 7.02 -7.48 7.07
C ILE A 67 7.09 -6.92 5.65
N SER A 68 5.93 -6.87 5.00
CA SER A 68 5.74 -6.21 3.71
C SER A 68 4.79 -5.02 3.84
N CYS A 69 5.22 -3.85 3.40
CA CYS A 69 4.47 -2.61 3.52
C CYS A 69 4.17 -2.04 2.12
N PHE A 70 2.91 -1.69 1.89
CA PHE A 70 2.41 -1.18 0.61
C PHE A 70 1.77 0.19 0.83
N TYR A 71 2.29 1.20 0.16
CA TYR A 71 1.69 2.53 0.10
C TYR A 71 0.94 2.66 -1.22
N VAL A 72 -0.31 3.07 -1.13
CA VAL A 72 -1.25 3.15 -2.26
C VAL A 72 -1.91 4.53 -2.23
N ASP A 73 -1.53 5.39 -3.14
CA ASP A 73 -2.18 6.68 -3.35
C ASP A 73 -3.31 6.50 -4.37
N ILE A 74 -4.54 6.81 -3.96
CA ILE A 74 -5.74 6.65 -4.78
C ILE A 74 -6.33 7.97 -5.26
N TYR A 75 -5.59 9.07 -5.14
CA TYR A 75 -6.05 10.40 -5.55
C TYR A 75 -6.58 10.45 -7.00
N ALA A 76 -5.91 9.78 -7.92
CA ALA A 76 -6.24 9.79 -9.35
C ALA A 76 -7.24 8.70 -9.77
N THR A 77 -7.86 7.99 -8.82
CA THR A 77 -8.79 6.90 -9.11
C THR A 77 -10.24 7.40 -9.07
N ASN A 78 -11.09 6.87 -9.94
CA ASN A 78 -12.49 7.28 -10.05
C ASN A 78 -13.48 6.12 -9.94
N THR A 79 -12.97 4.88 -9.94
CA THR A 79 -13.77 3.65 -9.91
C THR A 79 -13.09 2.59 -9.06
N LEU A 80 -13.85 1.58 -8.63
CA LEU A 80 -13.29 0.39 -7.99
C LEU A 80 -12.23 -0.28 -8.88
N SER A 81 -12.44 -0.31 -10.21
CA SER A 81 -11.47 -0.86 -11.15
C SER A 81 -10.13 -0.11 -11.12
N ASP A 82 -10.15 1.22 -11.03
CA ASP A 82 -8.93 2.01 -10.93
C ASP A 82 -8.20 1.75 -9.60
N PHE A 83 -8.95 1.71 -8.50
CA PHE A 83 -8.43 1.35 -7.18
C PHE A 83 -7.73 -0.01 -7.22
N VAL A 84 -8.38 -1.04 -7.76
CA VAL A 84 -7.84 -2.40 -7.84
C VAL A 84 -6.57 -2.46 -8.70
N ARG A 85 -6.48 -1.67 -9.78
CA ARG A 85 -5.26 -1.57 -10.59
C ARG A 85 -4.10 -0.97 -9.81
N VAL A 86 -4.33 0.13 -9.08
CA VAL A 86 -3.29 0.80 -8.29
C VAL A 86 -2.83 -0.10 -7.14
N LEU A 87 -3.77 -0.75 -6.44
CA LEU A 87 -3.47 -1.71 -5.39
C LEU A 87 -2.68 -2.91 -5.94
N GLY A 88 -3.16 -3.52 -7.02
CA GLY A 88 -2.50 -4.66 -7.67
C GLY A 88 -1.07 -4.35 -8.09
N LYS A 89 -0.85 -3.19 -8.72
CA LYS A 89 0.48 -2.70 -9.09
C LYS A 89 1.40 -2.56 -7.87
N SER A 90 0.87 -2.03 -6.76
CA SER A 90 1.65 -1.85 -5.53
C SER A 90 2.01 -3.19 -4.86
N VAL A 91 1.13 -4.19 -4.94
CA VAL A 91 1.31 -5.49 -4.30
C VAL A 91 2.18 -6.43 -5.14
N VAL A 92 1.83 -6.61 -6.41
CA VAL A 92 2.48 -7.60 -7.30
C VAL A 92 3.94 -7.22 -7.59
N GLY A 93 4.24 -5.92 -7.66
CA GLY A 93 5.59 -5.42 -7.94
C GLY A 93 6.57 -5.44 -6.77
N LYS A 94 6.10 -5.62 -5.52
CA LYS A 94 6.93 -5.44 -4.32
C LYS A 94 7.18 -6.68 -3.48
N LEU A 95 6.45 -7.74 -3.70
CA LEU A 95 6.74 -9.00 -3.04
C LEU A 95 7.99 -9.60 -3.72
N ASP A 96 9.13 -9.54 -3.04
CA ASP A 96 10.46 -9.96 -3.47
C ASP A 96 10.51 -11.46 -3.83
N THR A 97 9.85 -11.85 -4.87
CA THR A 97 9.93 -13.20 -5.39
C THR A 97 10.65 -13.14 -6.74
N PRO A 98 11.70 -13.95 -6.99
CA PRO A 98 12.28 -14.06 -8.33
C PRO A 98 11.15 -14.30 -9.33
N LEU A 99 11.14 -13.58 -10.43
CA LEU A 99 10.06 -13.55 -11.44
C LEU A 99 9.48 -14.96 -11.73
N GLN A 100 10.33 -15.96 -11.84
CA GLN A 100 9.94 -17.35 -12.14
C GLN A 100 9.18 -18.08 -11.00
N LYS A 101 9.41 -17.72 -9.73
CA LYS A 101 8.61 -18.25 -8.62
C LYS A 101 7.30 -17.48 -8.45
N ALA A 102 7.31 -16.21 -8.80
CA ALA A 102 6.12 -15.37 -8.81
C ALA A 102 5.09 -15.87 -9.82
N GLU A 103 5.49 -16.21 -11.05
CA GLU A 103 4.56 -16.67 -12.09
C GLU A 103 3.73 -17.89 -11.66
N GLY A 104 4.33 -18.88 -11.00
CA GLY A 104 3.63 -20.07 -10.53
C GLY A 104 2.67 -19.84 -9.37
N LEU A 105 3.01 -18.95 -8.43
CA LEU A 105 2.14 -18.57 -7.31
C LEU A 105 1.05 -17.59 -7.77
N ILE A 106 1.43 -16.62 -8.58
CA ILE A 106 0.53 -15.59 -9.07
C ILE A 106 -0.56 -16.20 -9.96
N SER A 107 -0.21 -17.08 -10.91
CA SER A 107 -1.19 -17.74 -11.80
C SER A 107 -2.21 -18.60 -11.03
N LYS A 108 -1.85 -19.06 -9.82
CA LYS A 108 -2.75 -19.82 -8.95
C LYS A 108 -3.85 -18.92 -8.34
N PHE A 109 -3.53 -17.68 -8.00
CA PHE A 109 -4.45 -16.74 -7.34
C PHE A 109 -5.20 -15.86 -8.34
N PHE A 110 -4.52 -15.40 -9.37
CA PHE A 110 -5.08 -14.47 -10.36
C PHE A 110 -5.66 -15.24 -11.56
N ARG A 111 -6.88 -15.74 -11.40
CA ARG A 111 -7.57 -16.51 -12.44
C ARG A 111 -8.31 -15.64 -13.45
N ASN A 112 -8.79 -14.48 -13.00
CA ASN A 112 -9.57 -13.52 -13.80
C ASN A 112 -8.73 -12.33 -14.26
N SER A 113 -7.45 -12.31 -13.90
CA SER A 113 -6.54 -11.22 -14.23
C SER A 113 -5.23 -11.75 -14.79
N GLN A 114 -4.58 -10.92 -15.59
CA GLN A 114 -3.29 -11.20 -16.20
C GLN A 114 -2.25 -10.24 -15.65
N ILE A 115 -1.05 -10.77 -15.36
CA ILE A 115 0.07 -9.91 -15.02
C ILE A 115 0.58 -9.28 -16.31
N THR A 116 0.71 -7.96 -16.24
CA THR A 116 1.29 -7.17 -17.32
C THR A 116 2.64 -6.63 -16.88
N MET A 117 3.56 -6.58 -17.83
CA MET A 117 4.85 -5.93 -17.66
C MET A 117 4.85 -4.64 -18.48
N SER A 118 5.15 -3.54 -17.85
CA SER A 118 5.32 -2.23 -18.47
C SER A 118 6.62 -1.60 -17.99
N GLN A 119 7.06 -0.54 -18.64
CA GLN A 119 8.17 0.28 -18.15
C GLN A 119 7.60 1.52 -17.48
N ASP A 120 8.17 1.88 -16.34
CA ASP A 120 7.87 3.14 -15.69
C ASP A 120 8.37 4.30 -16.59
N PRO A 121 7.49 5.23 -16.99
CA PRO A 121 7.85 6.29 -17.94
C PRO A 121 8.88 7.28 -17.39
N LEU A 122 9.05 7.37 -16.07
CA LEU A 122 9.99 8.29 -15.43
C LEU A 122 11.34 7.65 -15.16
N THR A 123 11.34 6.39 -14.71
CA THR A 123 12.56 5.68 -14.31
C THR A 123 13.07 4.68 -15.34
N GLY A 124 12.24 4.31 -16.32
CA GLY A 124 12.54 3.26 -17.31
C GLY A 124 12.61 1.84 -16.73
N LEU A 125 12.36 1.67 -15.42
CA LEU A 125 12.41 0.37 -14.76
C LEU A 125 11.18 -0.48 -15.10
N PRO A 126 11.34 -1.81 -15.20
CA PRO A 126 10.20 -2.70 -15.41
C PRO A 126 9.24 -2.64 -14.23
N GLN A 127 7.97 -2.51 -14.55
CA GLN A 127 6.86 -2.46 -13.60
C GLN A 127 5.89 -3.59 -13.90
N LEU A 128 5.47 -4.30 -12.83
CA LEU A 128 4.42 -5.29 -12.92
C LEU A 128 3.06 -4.63 -12.61
N GLY A 129 2.04 -5.04 -13.32
CA GLY A 129 0.67 -4.60 -13.12
C GLY A 129 -0.32 -5.74 -13.30
N LEU A 130 -1.59 -5.47 -13.08
CA LEU A 130 -2.69 -6.39 -13.33
C LEU A 130 -3.62 -5.83 -14.41
N ALA A 131 -3.86 -6.62 -15.44
CA ALA A 131 -4.90 -6.40 -16.43
C ALA A 131 -6.09 -7.32 -16.15
N PHE A 132 -7.27 -6.78 -16.04
CA PHE A 132 -8.52 -7.51 -15.78
C PHE A 132 -9.70 -6.77 -16.41
N ASN A 133 -10.82 -7.48 -16.57
CA ASN A 133 -12.05 -6.85 -16.99
C ASN A 133 -12.59 -5.95 -15.87
N PRO A 134 -12.89 -4.66 -16.12
CA PRO A 134 -13.43 -3.75 -15.10
C PRO A 134 -14.67 -4.29 -14.36
N GLN A 135 -15.51 -5.08 -15.02
CA GLN A 135 -16.67 -5.73 -14.42
C GLN A 135 -16.31 -6.81 -13.38
N GLN A 136 -15.06 -7.24 -13.34
CA GLN A 136 -14.51 -8.24 -12.42
C GLN A 136 -13.62 -7.60 -11.34
N ALA A 137 -13.75 -6.29 -11.11
CA ALA A 137 -12.92 -5.58 -10.15
C ALA A 137 -13.05 -6.14 -8.72
N GLU A 138 -14.26 -6.51 -8.28
CA GLU A 138 -14.47 -7.12 -6.96
C GLU A 138 -13.76 -8.47 -6.85
N GLN A 139 -13.88 -9.33 -7.85
CA GLN A 139 -13.21 -10.65 -7.86
C GLN A 139 -11.68 -10.48 -7.88
N THR A 140 -11.17 -9.51 -8.67
CA THR A 140 -9.74 -9.24 -8.70
C THR A 140 -9.24 -8.68 -7.37
N LEU A 141 -10.04 -7.88 -6.68
CA LEU A 141 -9.72 -7.43 -5.32
C LEU A 141 -9.61 -8.60 -4.35
N GLU A 142 -10.53 -9.57 -4.45
CA GLU A 142 -10.47 -10.81 -3.67
C GLU A 142 -9.21 -11.63 -3.96
N GLU A 143 -8.84 -11.75 -5.23
CA GLU A 143 -7.61 -12.43 -5.64
C GLU A 143 -6.36 -11.78 -5.03
N ILE A 144 -6.28 -10.43 -5.00
CA ILE A 144 -5.18 -9.70 -4.36
C ILE A 144 -5.11 -10.02 -2.87
N PHE A 145 -6.23 -9.98 -2.15
CA PHE A 145 -6.24 -10.29 -0.72
C PHE A 145 -5.93 -11.75 -0.42
N ALA A 146 -6.44 -12.68 -1.22
CA ALA A 146 -6.11 -14.09 -1.11
C ALA A 146 -4.61 -14.33 -1.34
N TYR A 147 -4.01 -13.65 -2.30
CA TYR A 147 -2.58 -13.70 -2.55
C TYR A 147 -1.77 -13.18 -1.35
N LEU A 148 -2.13 -12.01 -0.80
CA LEU A 148 -1.49 -11.44 0.39
C LEU A 148 -1.58 -12.38 1.60
N SER A 149 -2.74 -12.99 1.82
CA SER A 149 -2.97 -13.92 2.93
C SER A 149 -2.17 -15.22 2.81
N HIS A 150 -1.78 -15.61 1.60
CA HIS A 150 -0.96 -16.80 1.35
C HIS A 150 0.54 -16.54 1.48
N THR A 151 0.94 -15.30 1.57
CA THR A 151 2.33 -14.98 1.87
C THR A 151 2.59 -15.26 3.35
N ASN A 152 3.70 -15.92 3.69
CA ASN A 152 4.12 -16.06 5.08
C ASN A 152 4.70 -14.75 5.64
N ARG A 153 4.10 -13.61 5.27
CA ARG A 153 4.53 -12.28 5.65
C ARG A 153 3.41 -11.50 6.29
N SER A 154 3.72 -10.69 7.28
CA SER A 154 2.80 -9.67 7.78
C SER A 154 2.71 -8.54 6.77
N CYS A 155 1.51 -8.32 6.22
CA CYS A 155 1.28 -7.30 5.18
C CYS A 155 0.55 -6.10 5.75
N PHE A 156 1.12 -4.90 5.56
CA PHE A 156 0.49 -3.63 5.94
C PHE A 156 0.24 -2.78 4.70
N ILE A 157 -0.98 -2.32 4.53
CA ILE A 157 -1.37 -1.45 3.42
C ILE A 157 -1.76 -0.09 3.98
N ALA A 158 -1.14 0.96 3.50
CA ALA A 158 -1.58 2.33 3.73
C ALA A 158 -2.22 2.86 2.45
N ILE A 159 -3.47 3.29 2.57
CA ILE A 159 -4.21 3.92 1.48
C ILE A 159 -4.27 5.42 1.75
N ASP A 160 -3.64 6.21 0.91
CA ASP A 160 -3.69 7.67 0.97
C ASP A 160 -4.85 8.21 0.14
N GLU A 161 -5.40 9.35 0.55
CA GLU A 161 -6.56 10.00 -0.05
C GLU A 161 -7.83 9.10 -0.05
N PHE A 162 -8.03 8.34 1.04
CA PHE A 162 -9.10 7.34 1.15
C PHE A 162 -10.51 7.89 0.93
N GLN A 163 -10.73 9.19 1.19
CA GLN A 163 -12.02 9.83 0.92
C GLN A 163 -12.41 9.77 -0.56
N GLN A 164 -11.45 9.55 -1.48
CA GLN A 164 -11.72 9.40 -2.92
C GLN A 164 -12.71 8.26 -3.21
N ILE A 165 -12.77 7.24 -2.36
CA ILE A 165 -13.71 6.12 -2.50
C ILE A 165 -15.18 6.59 -2.44
N ALA A 166 -15.47 7.66 -1.72
CA ALA A 166 -16.82 8.20 -1.62
C ALA A 166 -17.36 8.75 -2.97
N GLU A 167 -16.45 9.11 -3.88
CA GLU A 167 -16.77 9.63 -5.21
C GLU A 167 -17.00 8.51 -6.24
N TYR A 168 -16.72 7.25 -5.90
CA TYR A 168 -16.90 6.15 -6.84
C TYR A 168 -18.37 5.85 -7.11
N PRO A 169 -18.71 5.42 -8.36
CA PRO A 169 -20.06 5.00 -8.68
C PRO A 169 -20.48 3.75 -7.88
N GLU A 170 -19.53 2.90 -7.51
CA GLU A 170 -19.77 1.70 -6.69
C GLU A 170 -19.92 2.09 -5.20
N LYS A 171 -21.11 1.91 -4.64
CA LYS A 171 -21.45 2.39 -3.29
C LYS A 171 -20.95 1.51 -2.12
N ASN A 172 -20.49 0.31 -2.39
CA ASN A 172 -20.13 -0.71 -1.37
C ASN A 172 -18.62 -0.88 -1.16
N VAL A 173 -17.78 -0.07 -1.79
CA VAL A 173 -16.32 -0.26 -1.77
C VAL A 173 -15.74 -0.21 -0.36
N GLU A 174 -16.20 0.70 0.48
CA GLU A 174 -15.78 0.79 1.87
C GLU A 174 -16.16 -0.48 2.66
N ALA A 175 -17.37 -1.01 2.43
CA ALA A 175 -17.82 -2.26 3.06
C ALA A 175 -16.95 -3.45 2.62
N LEU A 176 -16.68 -3.57 1.33
CA LEU A 176 -15.79 -4.60 0.77
C LEU A 176 -14.40 -4.58 1.42
N LEU A 177 -13.84 -3.39 1.64
CA LEU A 177 -12.54 -3.27 2.31
C LEU A 177 -12.62 -3.61 3.79
N ARG A 178 -13.72 -3.29 4.48
CA ARG A 178 -13.91 -3.59 5.91
C ARG A 178 -14.08 -5.08 6.18
N GLU A 179 -14.73 -5.81 5.29
CA GLU A 179 -14.95 -7.27 5.44
C GLU A 179 -13.65 -8.08 5.38
N ARG A 180 -12.60 -7.54 4.75
CA ARG A 180 -11.31 -8.22 4.53
C ARG A 180 -10.33 -8.05 5.70
N ARG A 181 -10.81 -7.85 6.92
CA ARG A 181 -10.04 -7.52 8.14
C ARG A 181 -9.01 -8.56 8.59
N THR A 182 -8.99 -9.76 8.07
CA THR A 182 -8.34 -10.90 8.74
C THR A 182 -6.85 -11.10 8.44
N ALA A 183 -6.27 -10.39 7.47
CA ALA A 183 -4.86 -10.64 7.08
C ALA A 183 -4.06 -9.36 6.75
N VAL A 184 -4.72 -8.21 6.74
CA VAL A 184 -4.10 -6.96 6.28
C VAL A 184 -4.60 -5.80 7.12
N SER A 185 -3.68 -5.08 7.77
CA SER A 185 -4.02 -3.85 8.47
C SER A 185 -3.99 -2.67 7.50
N TYR A 186 -5.06 -1.90 7.47
CA TYR A 186 -5.19 -0.72 6.63
C TYR A 186 -4.92 0.54 7.43
N SER A 187 -4.19 1.48 6.85
CA SER A 187 -4.12 2.84 7.33
C SER A 187 -4.84 3.73 6.30
N PHE A 188 -5.85 4.44 6.75
CA PHE A 188 -6.58 5.39 5.92
C PHE A 188 -6.09 6.79 6.25
N THR A 189 -5.78 7.57 5.23
CA THR A 189 -5.51 9.00 5.41
C THR A 189 -6.65 9.76 4.73
N ALA A 190 -7.35 10.58 5.51
CA ALA A 190 -8.27 11.57 4.98
C ALA A 190 -7.53 12.91 4.85
N GLY A 191 -7.65 13.54 3.70
CA GLY A 191 -7.07 14.85 3.40
C GLY A 191 -7.79 16.00 4.09
#